data_bae7e838fa8f62cf6a54530ecdb1f9ba
#
_entry.id   bae7e838fa8f62cf6a54530ecdb1f9ba
#
_cell.length_a   1.000
_cell.length_b   1.000
_cell.length_c   1.000
_cell.angle_alpha   90.00
_cell.angle_beta   90.00
_cell.angle_gamma   90.00
#
_symmetry.space_group_name_H-M   'P 1'
#
loop_
_entity.id
_entity.type
_entity.pdbx_description
1 polymer ?
#
loop_
_entity_poly.entity_id
_entity_poly.type
_entity_poly.pdbx_seq_one_letter_code
_entity_poly.pdbx_strand_id
1 'polypeptide(L)'
;MKPLIVQKYGGATLADPEKIKAVSARVANQAKDNSLIVVVSAMGKTTNSLIELAAQISTHPQRREMDMLMSVGERISMSLVSMALNDLGCPAISFTGSQAGIFTDDSHVNAFIKDVKAFRVEEALKTEKVVILAGFQGVSPTTKEITTLGRGGSDTSAVAMAAAFNAERCEILKDVPAVFTADPNIVKTAKPLQELNYDQLMEMTFWGAKVLHYRSVELAKVREVTLYIGPASNKTSDGTLVKKGLNMFESCKALSLNSHETVLEIKSQEKNTAKALKQLQALFEERQIAFPQLLHCEINHDHAEILLTGPQEIMGAVKRELQNQKAFTLNPKDFSTVTLTCTGATSPEIPQKVLEKIDGAQLQAHKLIMSAMSVTVLVDSSSRKQTIESLHALV
;
A
#
# COMPACT_ATOMS: atom_id res chain seq x y z
N MET A 1 21.15 -0.13 25.98
CA MET A 1 21.16 -0.26 24.52
C MET A 1 20.33 0.87 23.92
N LYS A 2 20.75 1.42 22.78
CA LYS A 2 19.94 2.41 22.05
C LYS A 2 18.61 1.77 21.59
N PRO A 3 17.47 2.50 21.58
CA PRO A 3 16.23 1.96 21.05
C PRO A 3 16.39 1.62 19.56
N LEU A 4 15.81 0.50 19.13
CA LEU A 4 15.83 0.09 17.74
C LEU A 4 14.62 0.67 17.02
N ILE A 5 14.86 1.39 15.94
CA ILE A 5 13.83 1.94 15.07
C ILE A 5 14.04 1.38 13.66
N VAL A 6 12.96 0.94 13.04
CA VAL A 6 12.95 0.61 11.62
C VAL A 6 12.38 1.78 10.84
N GLN A 7 13.12 2.28 9.86
CA GLN A 7 12.69 3.39 9.01
C GLN A 7 12.50 2.91 7.59
N LYS A 8 11.42 3.32 6.94
CA LYS A 8 11.22 3.05 5.51
C LYS A 8 11.12 4.35 4.73
N TYR A 9 11.91 4.46 3.69
CA TYR A 9 11.88 5.59 2.75
C TYR A 9 11.28 5.17 1.41
N GLY A 10 10.28 5.93 0.93
CA GLY A 10 9.61 5.69 -0.35
C GLY A 10 10.44 6.16 -1.55
N GLY A 11 10.09 5.70 -2.75
CA GLY A 11 10.81 6.06 -3.97
C GLY A 11 10.85 7.56 -4.26
N ALA A 12 9.78 8.30 -3.98
CA ALA A 12 9.75 9.75 -4.15
C ALA A 12 10.74 10.49 -3.24
N THR A 13 11.04 9.93 -2.06
CA THR A 13 12.02 10.49 -1.11
C THR A 13 13.47 10.14 -1.45
N LEU A 14 13.68 9.24 -2.39
CA LEU A 14 14.99 8.76 -2.87
C LEU A 14 15.17 9.00 -4.38
N ALA A 15 14.37 9.89 -4.98
CA ALA A 15 14.22 9.99 -6.43
C ALA A 15 15.48 10.46 -7.17
N ASP A 16 16.36 11.16 -6.49
CA ASP A 16 17.57 11.76 -7.05
C ASP A 16 18.71 11.78 -6.01
N PRO A 17 19.97 12.02 -6.43
CA PRO A 17 21.13 12.04 -5.53
C PRO A 17 21.02 13.04 -4.38
N GLU A 18 20.41 14.19 -4.58
CA GLU A 18 20.28 15.23 -3.53
C GLU A 18 19.31 14.76 -2.43
N LYS A 19 18.23 14.09 -2.81
CA LYS A 19 17.31 13.47 -1.85
C LYS A 19 17.97 12.32 -1.08
N ILE A 20 18.78 11.50 -1.74
CA ILE A 20 19.56 10.45 -1.07
C ILE A 20 20.49 11.04 -0.03
N LYS A 21 21.24 12.12 -0.37
CA LYS A 21 22.09 12.81 0.59
C LYS A 21 21.31 13.38 1.76
N ALA A 22 20.15 14.01 1.51
CA ALA A 22 19.29 14.55 2.55
C ALA A 22 18.75 13.47 3.51
N VAL A 23 18.30 12.36 2.96
CA VAL A 23 17.88 11.18 3.75
C VAL A 23 19.05 10.62 4.56
N SER A 24 20.23 10.49 3.96
CA SER A 24 21.42 9.97 4.65
C SER A 24 21.86 10.91 5.79
N ALA A 25 21.81 12.22 5.61
CA ALA A 25 22.11 13.17 6.67
C ALA A 25 21.10 13.06 7.85
N ARG A 26 19.81 12.86 7.55
CA ARG A 26 18.78 12.59 8.58
C ARG A 26 19.08 11.30 9.33
N VAL A 27 19.33 10.20 8.61
CA VAL A 27 19.64 8.89 9.19
C VAL A 27 20.89 8.97 10.07
N ALA A 28 21.98 9.60 9.60
CA ALA A 28 23.19 9.79 10.36
C ALA A 28 22.97 10.57 11.66
N ASN A 29 22.09 11.58 11.63
CA ASN A 29 21.75 12.31 12.84
C ASN A 29 20.96 11.44 13.84
N GLN A 30 20.01 10.67 13.38
CA GLN A 30 19.18 9.78 14.24
C GLN A 30 19.96 8.58 14.76
N ALA A 31 20.99 8.10 14.05
CA ALA A 31 21.87 7.02 14.47
C ALA A 31 22.71 7.36 15.72
N LYS A 32 22.80 8.64 16.10
CA LYS A 32 23.45 9.07 17.34
C LYS A 32 22.75 8.53 18.57
N ASP A 33 21.42 8.51 18.53
CA ASP A 33 20.58 8.16 19.68
C ASP A 33 19.85 6.82 19.52
N ASN A 34 19.80 6.26 18.29
CA ASN A 34 19.05 5.04 17.97
C ASN A 34 19.91 4.02 17.23
N SER A 35 19.57 2.75 17.37
CA SER A 35 19.97 1.71 16.43
C SER A 35 18.98 1.73 15.25
N LEU A 36 19.47 1.66 14.02
CA LEU A 36 18.61 1.88 12.84
C LEU A 36 18.70 0.73 11.84
N ILE A 37 17.54 0.27 11.41
CA ILE A 37 17.35 -0.50 10.16
C ILE A 37 16.60 0.40 9.19
N VAL A 38 17.19 0.69 8.05
CA VAL A 38 16.64 1.59 7.03
C VAL A 38 16.24 0.77 5.82
N VAL A 39 14.95 0.64 5.56
CA VAL A 39 14.41 -0.06 4.39
C VAL A 39 14.15 0.96 3.28
N VAL A 40 14.72 0.73 2.12
CA VAL A 40 14.62 1.63 0.97
C VAL A 40 13.80 1.02 -0.16
N SER A 41 13.02 1.87 -0.83
CA SER A 41 12.38 1.55 -2.12
C SER A 41 13.30 1.92 -3.28
N ALA A 42 12.97 1.48 -4.48
CA ALA A 42 13.63 1.92 -5.71
C ALA A 42 13.54 3.45 -5.88
N MET A 43 14.51 4.05 -6.53
CA MET A 43 14.58 5.50 -6.80
C MET A 43 13.44 5.93 -7.75
N GLY A 44 12.65 6.91 -7.33
CA GLY A 44 11.65 7.55 -8.18
C GLY A 44 10.73 6.56 -8.91
N LYS A 45 10.85 6.52 -10.23
CA LYS A 45 10.08 5.65 -11.14
C LYS A 45 10.86 4.44 -11.65
N THR A 46 12.00 4.09 -11.08
CA THR A 46 12.89 3.01 -11.58
C THR A 46 12.14 1.69 -11.77
N THR A 47 11.30 1.26 -10.83
CA THR A 47 10.52 0.03 -10.97
C THR A 47 9.61 0.06 -12.19
N ASN A 48 8.93 1.18 -12.45
CA ASN A 48 8.07 1.34 -13.63
C ASN A 48 8.90 1.27 -14.93
N SER A 49 10.05 1.96 -14.98
CA SER A 49 10.94 1.92 -16.15
C SER A 49 11.48 0.50 -16.43
N LEU A 50 11.76 -0.29 -15.39
CA LEU A 50 12.16 -1.68 -15.54
C LEU A 50 11.03 -2.56 -16.09
N ILE A 51 9.80 -2.35 -15.64
CA ILE A 51 8.61 -3.04 -16.17
C ILE A 51 8.37 -2.66 -17.64
N GLU A 52 8.49 -1.38 -17.98
CA GLU A 52 8.37 -0.88 -19.36
C GLU A 52 9.47 -1.48 -20.26
N LEU A 53 10.70 -1.58 -19.76
CA LEU A 53 11.81 -2.21 -20.49
C LEU A 53 11.54 -3.69 -20.75
N ALA A 54 11.03 -4.44 -19.76
CA ALA A 54 10.64 -5.83 -19.93
C ALA A 54 9.57 -5.99 -21.03
N ALA A 55 8.56 -5.10 -21.03
CA ALA A 55 7.48 -5.12 -22.01
C ALA A 55 7.94 -4.82 -23.45
N GLN A 56 9.06 -4.09 -23.63
CA GLN A 56 9.66 -3.86 -24.95
C GLN A 56 10.41 -5.09 -25.49
N ILE A 57 10.84 -5.99 -24.61
CA ILE A 57 11.60 -7.20 -24.99
C ILE A 57 10.69 -8.42 -25.11
N SER A 58 9.68 -8.55 -24.25
CA SER A 58 8.81 -9.71 -24.20
C SER A 58 7.34 -9.28 -24.04
N THR A 59 6.49 -9.87 -24.86
CA THR A 59 5.04 -9.72 -24.71
C THR A 59 4.49 -10.53 -23.53
N HIS A 60 5.24 -11.55 -23.08
CA HIS A 60 4.89 -12.44 -21.98
C HIS A 60 6.12 -12.71 -21.10
N PRO A 61 6.59 -11.71 -20.32
CA PRO A 61 7.77 -11.87 -19.48
C PRO A 61 7.49 -12.88 -18.36
N GLN A 62 8.40 -13.85 -18.19
CA GLN A 62 8.28 -14.84 -17.12
C GLN A 62 8.34 -14.16 -15.74
N ARG A 63 7.44 -14.53 -14.83
CA ARG A 63 7.35 -13.92 -13.50
C ARG A 63 8.66 -14.01 -12.70
N ARG A 64 9.38 -15.12 -12.82
CA ARG A 64 10.69 -15.30 -12.20
C ARG A 64 11.70 -14.25 -12.69
N GLU A 65 11.75 -14.00 -14.00
CA GLU A 65 12.66 -13.01 -14.59
C GLU A 65 12.22 -11.57 -14.24
N MET A 66 10.93 -11.35 -14.10
CA MET A 66 10.42 -10.06 -13.60
C MET A 66 10.88 -9.78 -12.16
N ASP A 67 10.91 -10.78 -11.28
CA ASP A 67 11.45 -10.62 -9.93
C ASP A 67 12.93 -10.28 -9.93
N MET A 68 13.71 -10.97 -10.77
CA MET A 68 15.13 -10.68 -10.96
C MET A 68 15.34 -9.23 -11.41
N LEU A 69 14.58 -8.79 -12.40
CA LEU A 69 14.69 -7.44 -12.96
C LEU A 69 14.23 -6.37 -11.97
N MET A 70 13.03 -6.51 -11.42
CA MET A 70 12.45 -5.50 -10.51
C MET A 70 13.28 -5.33 -9.23
N SER A 71 13.83 -6.42 -8.69
CA SER A 71 14.65 -6.37 -7.47
C SER A 71 15.93 -5.52 -7.57
N VAL A 72 16.33 -5.13 -8.78
CA VAL A 72 17.52 -4.28 -9.02
C VAL A 72 17.30 -2.86 -8.49
N GLY A 73 16.08 -2.34 -8.58
CA GLY A 73 15.78 -0.96 -8.22
C GLY A 73 16.16 -0.63 -6.78
N GLU A 74 15.77 -1.47 -5.83
CA GLU A 74 16.09 -1.29 -4.42
C GLU A 74 17.57 -1.54 -4.10
N ARG A 75 18.24 -2.38 -4.89
CA ARG A 75 19.71 -2.62 -4.74
C ARG A 75 20.51 -1.37 -5.08
N ILE A 76 20.08 -0.61 -6.07
CA ILE A 76 20.69 0.69 -6.39
C ILE A 76 20.52 1.63 -5.18
N SER A 77 19.32 1.80 -4.69
CA SER A 77 19.01 2.71 -3.56
C SER A 77 19.80 2.34 -2.31
N MET A 78 19.80 1.05 -1.91
CA MET A 78 20.48 0.62 -0.69
C MET A 78 22.00 0.89 -0.74
N SER A 79 22.60 0.67 -1.90
CA SER A 79 24.04 0.88 -2.09
C SER A 79 24.39 2.37 -2.00
N LEU A 80 23.64 3.24 -2.69
CA LEU A 80 23.85 4.68 -2.68
C LEU A 80 23.66 5.31 -1.30
N VAL A 81 22.59 4.90 -0.57
CA VAL A 81 22.37 5.38 0.81
C VAL A 81 23.49 4.90 1.74
N SER A 82 23.95 3.64 1.61
CA SER A 82 25.05 3.14 2.41
C SER A 82 26.37 3.88 2.14
N MET A 83 26.69 4.18 0.87
CA MET A 83 27.85 5.00 0.49
C MET A 83 27.77 6.39 1.12
N ALA A 84 26.63 7.08 0.95
CA ALA A 84 26.44 8.41 1.49
C ALA A 84 26.54 8.47 3.02
N LEU A 85 26.09 7.45 3.75
CA LEU A 85 26.24 7.36 5.20
C LEU A 85 27.70 7.18 5.61
N ASN A 86 28.43 6.30 4.94
CA ASN A 86 29.87 6.09 5.22
C ASN A 86 30.68 7.36 4.93
N ASP A 87 30.36 8.12 3.88
CA ASP A 87 31.00 9.42 3.60
C ASP A 87 30.72 10.45 4.69
N LEU A 88 29.58 10.36 5.39
CA LEU A 88 29.25 11.19 6.55
C LEU A 88 29.88 10.70 7.85
N GLY A 89 30.75 9.67 7.81
CA GLY A 89 31.35 9.08 8.99
C GLY A 89 30.37 8.24 9.84
N CYS A 90 29.19 7.89 9.29
CA CYS A 90 28.22 7.03 9.93
C CYS A 90 28.37 5.61 9.40
N PRO A 91 28.94 4.65 10.16
CA PRO A 91 29.18 3.29 9.67
C PRO A 91 27.87 2.64 9.22
N ALA A 92 27.79 2.22 7.97
CA ALA A 92 26.61 1.62 7.39
C ALA A 92 26.97 0.40 6.52
N ILE A 93 26.03 -0.53 6.43
CA ILE A 93 26.15 -1.73 5.60
C ILE A 93 24.80 -2.02 4.94
N SER A 94 24.84 -2.41 3.65
CA SER A 94 23.62 -2.72 2.90
C SER A 94 23.43 -4.22 2.72
N PHE A 95 22.16 -4.66 2.73
CA PHE A 95 21.74 -6.04 2.48
C PHE A 95 20.56 -6.10 1.51
N THR A 96 20.59 -7.08 0.61
CA THR A 96 19.40 -7.49 -0.13
C THR A 96 18.41 -8.20 0.80
N GLY A 97 17.15 -8.37 0.39
CA GLY A 97 16.17 -9.12 1.17
C GLY A 97 16.64 -10.55 1.50
N SER A 98 17.27 -11.22 0.53
CA SER A 98 17.88 -12.54 0.75
C SER A 98 19.02 -12.51 1.78
N GLN A 99 19.92 -11.55 1.70
CA GLN A 99 21.03 -11.41 2.66
C GLN A 99 20.53 -11.02 4.06
N ALA A 100 19.42 -10.30 4.14
CA ALA A 100 18.76 -9.96 5.38
C ALA A 100 17.88 -11.09 5.95
N GLY A 101 17.79 -12.22 5.26
CA GLY A 101 17.04 -13.39 5.72
C GLY A 101 15.53 -13.24 5.65
N ILE A 102 14.99 -12.45 4.72
CA ILE A 102 13.55 -12.38 4.45
C ILE A 102 13.16 -13.58 3.61
N PHE A 103 12.52 -14.57 4.23
CA PHE A 103 12.03 -15.77 3.56
C PHE A 103 10.58 -15.62 3.13
N THR A 104 10.29 -16.03 1.89
CA THR A 104 8.97 -15.96 1.27
C THR A 104 8.46 -17.33 0.87
N ASP A 105 7.22 -17.41 0.43
CA ASP A 105 6.77 -18.56 -0.39
C ASP A 105 7.38 -18.50 -1.80
N ASP A 106 7.03 -19.49 -2.63
CA ASP A 106 7.57 -19.65 -3.98
C ASP A 106 6.83 -18.81 -5.04
N SER A 107 5.89 -17.95 -4.62
CA SER A 107 5.13 -17.11 -5.52
C SER A 107 5.99 -15.97 -6.06
N HIS A 108 6.02 -15.82 -7.39
CA HIS A 108 6.69 -14.70 -8.03
C HIS A 108 5.77 -13.48 -8.17
N VAL A 109 6.36 -12.27 -8.10
CA VAL A 109 5.71 -10.95 -8.29
C VAL A 109 4.77 -10.53 -7.15
N ASN A 110 4.27 -11.47 -6.36
CA ASN A 110 3.37 -11.19 -5.24
C ASN A 110 3.56 -12.19 -4.09
N ALA A 111 4.80 -12.43 -3.71
CA ALA A 111 5.17 -13.35 -2.65
C ALA A 111 4.70 -12.89 -1.25
N PHE A 112 4.53 -13.84 -0.35
CA PHE A 112 4.23 -13.59 1.06
C PHE A 112 5.44 -13.91 1.93
N ILE A 113 5.78 -13.00 2.84
CA ILE A 113 6.83 -13.27 3.84
C ILE A 113 6.33 -14.36 4.78
N LYS A 114 7.10 -15.43 4.90
CA LYS A 114 6.81 -16.57 5.78
C LYS A 114 7.63 -16.52 7.07
N ASP A 115 8.87 -16.04 6.98
CA ASP A 115 9.78 -15.99 8.11
C ASP A 115 10.87 -14.92 7.90
N VAL A 116 11.50 -14.48 8.98
CA VAL A 116 12.65 -13.57 8.95
C VAL A 116 13.74 -14.14 9.86
N LYS A 117 14.89 -14.53 9.27
CA LYS A 117 16.08 -15.04 9.98
C LYS A 117 17.26 -14.13 9.71
N ALA A 118 17.33 -13.05 10.43
CA ALA A 118 18.14 -11.88 10.09
C ALA A 118 19.50 -11.85 10.85
N PHE A 119 20.24 -12.97 10.95
CA PHE A 119 21.49 -12.99 11.75
C PHE A 119 22.53 -11.97 11.24
N ARG A 120 22.67 -11.73 9.93
CA ARG A 120 23.61 -10.72 9.40
C ARG A 120 23.24 -9.31 9.81
N VAL A 121 21.94 -9.03 9.87
CA VAL A 121 21.42 -7.75 10.36
C VAL A 121 21.73 -7.61 11.86
N GLU A 122 21.49 -8.66 12.63
CA GLU A 122 21.81 -8.68 14.08
C GLU A 122 23.29 -8.45 14.35
N GLU A 123 24.18 -9.12 13.61
CA GLU A 123 25.63 -8.91 13.72
C GLU A 123 26.05 -7.48 13.36
N ALA A 124 25.47 -6.89 12.33
CA ALA A 124 25.76 -5.52 11.93
C ALA A 124 25.31 -4.52 13.02
N LEU A 125 24.12 -4.71 13.61
CA LEU A 125 23.62 -3.89 14.71
C LEU A 125 24.48 -4.00 15.96
N LYS A 126 25.01 -5.20 16.29
CA LYS A 126 25.94 -5.40 17.42
C LYS A 126 27.25 -4.63 17.23
N THR A 127 27.65 -4.34 15.99
CA THR A 127 28.81 -3.52 15.67
C THR A 127 28.45 -2.05 15.41
N GLU A 128 27.31 -1.60 15.91
CA GLU A 128 26.81 -0.22 15.82
C GLU A 128 26.69 0.34 14.37
N LYS A 129 26.53 -0.53 13.38
CA LYS A 129 26.32 -0.11 12.00
C LYS A 129 24.84 0.18 11.74
N VAL A 130 24.58 1.21 10.98
CA VAL A 130 23.25 1.40 10.35
C VAL A 130 23.07 0.34 9.26
N VAL A 131 21.98 -0.40 9.33
CA VAL A 131 21.66 -1.44 8.34
C VAL A 131 20.74 -0.84 7.28
N ILE A 132 21.18 -0.88 6.01
CA ILE A 132 20.37 -0.45 4.88
C ILE A 132 19.86 -1.70 4.15
N LEU A 133 18.55 -1.80 4.00
CA LEU A 133 17.90 -2.99 3.45
C LEU A 133 17.16 -2.67 2.16
N ALA A 134 17.42 -3.44 1.11
CA ALA A 134 16.57 -3.42 -0.07
C ALA A 134 15.20 -3.98 0.29
N GLY A 135 14.17 -3.13 0.31
CA GLY A 135 12.80 -3.56 0.52
C GLY A 135 12.24 -4.33 -0.67
N PHE A 136 10.95 -4.67 -0.64
CA PHE A 136 10.21 -5.26 -1.76
C PHE A 136 10.61 -6.69 -2.16
N GLN A 137 11.72 -7.23 -1.69
CA GLN A 137 12.28 -8.50 -2.12
C GLN A 137 12.59 -9.44 -0.96
N GLY A 138 12.53 -10.74 -1.24
CA GLY A 138 12.95 -11.82 -0.36
C GLY A 138 13.53 -12.99 -1.16
N VAL A 139 13.58 -14.16 -0.55
CA VAL A 139 14.05 -15.40 -1.17
C VAL A 139 13.19 -16.56 -0.72
N SER A 140 12.83 -17.44 -1.67
CA SER A 140 12.21 -18.71 -1.32
C SER A 140 13.25 -19.62 -0.66
N PRO A 141 12.98 -20.19 0.53
CA PRO A 141 13.87 -21.17 1.15
C PRO A 141 13.90 -22.50 0.39
N THR A 142 12.89 -22.80 -0.41
CA THR A 142 12.73 -24.03 -1.18
C THR A 142 13.47 -23.96 -2.50
N THR A 143 13.10 -23.01 -3.36
CA THR A 143 13.68 -22.88 -4.72
C THR A 143 14.98 -22.09 -4.74
N LYS A 144 15.30 -21.33 -3.68
CA LYS A 144 16.43 -20.38 -3.58
C LYS A 144 16.30 -19.19 -4.55
N GLU A 145 15.15 -19.03 -5.18
CA GLU A 145 14.88 -17.95 -6.12
C GLU A 145 14.55 -16.66 -5.38
N ILE A 146 14.96 -15.54 -5.98
CA ILE A 146 14.54 -14.22 -5.53
C ILE A 146 13.06 -14.05 -5.86
N THR A 147 12.32 -13.48 -4.92
CA THR A 147 10.90 -13.19 -5.04
C THR A 147 10.63 -11.73 -4.73
N THR A 148 9.60 -11.15 -5.34
CA THR A 148 9.14 -9.80 -4.98
C THR A 148 7.76 -9.85 -4.33
N LEU A 149 7.53 -8.90 -3.41
CA LEU A 149 6.36 -8.90 -2.54
C LEU A 149 5.13 -8.21 -3.15
N GLY A 150 5.27 -7.69 -4.36
CA GLY A 150 4.22 -6.93 -5.00
C GLY A 150 4.04 -5.52 -4.40
N ARG A 151 2.88 -4.92 -4.63
CA ARG A 151 2.59 -3.54 -4.18
C ARG A 151 2.70 -3.39 -2.68
N GLY A 152 3.30 -2.29 -2.25
CA GLY A 152 3.57 -2.03 -0.82
C GLY A 152 4.64 -2.96 -0.23
N GLY A 153 5.37 -3.70 -1.06
CA GLY A 153 6.35 -4.68 -0.60
C GLY A 153 7.46 -4.09 0.27
N SER A 154 7.92 -2.86 -0.01
CA SER A 154 8.92 -2.20 0.84
C SER A 154 8.36 -1.82 2.23
N ASP A 155 7.07 -1.42 2.31
CA ASP A 155 6.38 -1.18 3.59
C ASP A 155 6.25 -2.49 4.36
N THR A 156 5.87 -3.58 3.66
CA THR A 156 5.78 -4.93 4.25
C THR A 156 7.14 -5.43 4.76
N SER A 157 8.22 -5.20 4.00
CA SER A 157 9.59 -5.53 4.43
C SER A 157 9.97 -4.80 5.72
N ALA A 158 9.64 -3.50 5.82
CA ALA A 158 9.94 -2.70 7.00
C ALA A 158 9.17 -3.19 8.24
N VAL A 159 7.88 -3.46 8.09
CA VAL A 159 7.06 -3.99 9.19
C VAL A 159 7.54 -5.38 9.61
N ALA A 160 7.91 -6.25 8.66
CA ALA A 160 8.45 -7.58 8.97
C ALA A 160 9.76 -7.51 9.77
N MET A 161 10.66 -6.59 9.39
CA MET A 161 11.90 -6.35 10.12
C MET A 161 11.63 -5.77 11.51
N ALA A 162 10.70 -4.83 11.64
CA ALA A 162 10.32 -4.27 12.93
C ALA A 162 9.75 -5.34 13.87
N ALA A 163 8.92 -6.24 13.34
CA ALA A 163 8.37 -7.37 14.07
C ALA A 163 9.46 -8.37 14.49
N ALA A 164 10.39 -8.71 13.60
CA ALA A 164 11.43 -9.70 13.85
C ALA A 164 12.42 -9.25 14.94
N PHE A 165 12.65 -7.94 15.04
CA PHE A 165 13.57 -7.35 16.01
C PHE A 165 12.89 -6.73 17.24
N ASN A 166 11.56 -6.82 17.36
CA ASN A 166 10.80 -6.14 18.41
C ASN A 166 11.18 -4.65 18.49
N ALA A 167 11.25 -3.99 17.34
CA ALA A 167 11.62 -2.58 17.27
C ALA A 167 10.62 -1.72 18.05
N GLU A 168 11.08 -0.60 18.63
CA GLU A 168 10.20 0.35 19.33
C GLU A 168 9.07 0.83 18.44
N ARG A 169 9.38 1.11 17.18
CA ARG A 169 8.40 1.46 16.15
C ARG A 169 8.94 1.27 14.74
N CYS A 170 8.04 1.22 13.78
CA CYS A 170 8.35 1.27 12.34
C CYS A 170 7.88 2.63 11.78
N GLU A 171 8.83 3.43 11.29
CA GLU A 171 8.57 4.75 10.71
C GLU A 171 8.43 4.64 9.19
N ILE A 172 7.25 4.94 8.65
CA ILE A 172 6.99 5.01 7.22
C ILE A 172 7.10 6.48 6.79
N LEU A 173 8.24 6.81 6.21
CA LEU A 173 8.65 8.17 5.89
C LEU A 173 8.37 8.48 4.42
N LYS A 174 7.56 9.50 4.20
CA LYS A 174 7.03 9.90 2.90
C LYS A 174 7.22 11.39 2.63
N ASP A 175 6.74 11.82 1.48
CA ASP A 175 6.61 13.22 1.06
C ASP A 175 5.38 13.92 1.67
N VAL A 176 4.46 13.16 2.26
CA VAL A 176 3.30 13.70 2.98
C VAL A 176 3.55 13.73 4.49
N PRO A 177 3.05 14.75 5.20
CA PRO A 177 3.36 14.93 6.62
C PRO A 177 2.65 13.95 7.55
N ALA A 178 1.47 13.43 7.19
CA ALA A 178 0.64 12.57 8.03
C ALA A 178 -0.41 11.83 7.19
N VAL A 179 -1.26 11.02 7.84
CA VAL A 179 -2.53 10.57 7.30
C VAL A 179 -3.57 11.66 7.52
N PHE A 180 -4.38 11.96 6.51
CA PHE A 180 -5.36 13.05 6.57
C PHE A 180 -6.80 12.53 6.55
N THR A 181 -7.73 13.38 6.98
CA THR A 181 -9.18 13.13 6.93
C THR A 181 -9.72 13.01 5.50
N ALA A 182 -9.02 13.52 4.50
CA ALA A 182 -9.23 13.34 3.06
C ALA A 182 -7.94 13.67 2.31
N ASP A 183 -7.87 13.43 1.00
CA ASP A 183 -6.72 13.88 0.18
C ASP A 183 -6.64 15.42 0.18
N PRO A 184 -5.58 16.03 0.72
CA PRO A 184 -5.46 17.51 0.81
C PRO A 184 -5.32 18.17 -0.57
N ASN A 185 -5.04 17.41 -1.62
CA ASN A 185 -5.07 17.93 -2.99
C ASN A 185 -6.51 18.15 -3.49
N ILE A 186 -7.46 17.39 -2.96
CA ILE A 186 -8.89 17.48 -3.29
C ILE A 186 -9.58 18.41 -2.28
N VAL A 187 -9.43 18.14 -0.98
CA VAL A 187 -10.10 18.87 0.09
C VAL A 187 -9.10 19.73 0.85
N LYS A 188 -9.13 21.03 0.64
CA LYS A 188 -8.17 21.98 1.25
C LYS A 188 -8.32 22.12 2.77
N THR A 189 -9.49 21.74 3.31
CA THR A 189 -9.78 21.74 4.75
C THR A 189 -9.48 20.42 5.43
N ALA A 190 -8.90 19.45 4.71
CA ALA A 190 -8.51 18.16 5.28
C ALA A 190 -7.48 18.36 6.42
N LYS A 191 -7.71 17.66 7.52
CA LYS A 191 -6.90 17.76 8.74
C LYS A 191 -6.02 16.53 8.92
N PRO A 192 -4.79 16.66 9.47
CA PRO A 192 -3.97 15.52 9.82
C PRO A 192 -4.60 14.76 11.00
N LEU A 193 -4.56 13.43 10.92
CA LEU A 193 -4.96 12.53 12.00
C LEU A 193 -3.72 12.21 12.83
N GLN A 194 -3.76 12.51 14.13
CA GLN A 194 -2.61 12.30 15.02
C GLN A 194 -2.45 10.84 15.41
N GLU A 195 -3.55 10.16 15.67
CA GLU A 195 -3.58 8.75 16.05
C GLU A 195 -4.65 7.98 15.28
N LEU A 196 -4.31 6.74 14.94
CA LEU A 196 -5.22 5.75 14.36
C LEU A 196 -5.02 4.40 15.04
N ASN A 197 -6.04 3.56 15.06
CA ASN A 197 -5.83 2.14 15.30
C ASN A 197 -5.61 1.40 13.95
N TYR A 198 -5.14 0.15 14.04
CA TYR A 198 -4.85 -0.64 12.84
C TYR A 198 -6.09 -0.87 11.97
N ASP A 199 -7.27 -1.09 12.58
CA ASP A 199 -8.51 -1.38 11.85
C ASP A 199 -8.96 -0.16 11.03
N GLN A 200 -8.88 1.04 11.63
CA GLN A 200 -9.16 2.29 10.93
C GLN A 200 -8.22 2.48 9.73
N LEU A 201 -6.91 2.29 9.94
CA LEU A 201 -5.95 2.44 8.84
C LEU A 201 -6.10 1.35 7.78
N MET A 202 -6.43 0.10 8.16
CA MET A 202 -6.73 -0.98 7.22
C MET A 202 -7.93 -0.63 6.34
N GLU A 203 -9.01 -0.17 6.94
CA GLU A 203 -10.22 0.24 6.22
C GLU A 203 -9.92 1.40 5.26
N MET A 204 -9.23 2.44 5.75
CA MET A 204 -8.82 3.57 4.92
C MET A 204 -7.98 3.13 3.73
N THR A 205 -6.99 2.26 3.94
CA THR A 205 -6.09 1.79 2.88
C THR A 205 -6.78 0.84 1.90
N PHE A 206 -7.70 0.01 2.38
CA PHE A 206 -8.52 -0.84 1.51
C PHE A 206 -9.37 0.01 0.56
N TRP A 207 -9.93 1.12 1.03
CA TRP A 207 -10.77 2.04 0.27
C TRP A 207 -10.01 3.20 -0.40
N GLY A 208 -8.70 3.07 -0.59
CA GLY A 208 -7.93 3.93 -1.48
C GLY A 208 -7.10 5.03 -0.83
N ALA A 209 -6.91 5.02 0.49
CA ALA A 209 -5.91 5.88 1.11
C ALA A 209 -4.50 5.52 0.61
N LYS A 210 -3.84 6.46 -0.08
CA LYS A 210 -2.52 6.26 -0.71
C LYS A 210 -1.36 6.34 0.30
N VAL A 211 -1.57 5.90 1.54
CA VAL A 211 -0.59 6.04 2.62
C VAL A 211 0.29 4.80 2.74
N LEU A 212 -0.34 3.63 2.87
CA LEU A 212 0.30 2.31 2.96
C LEU A 212 -0.51 1.31 2.14
N HIS A 213 0.05 0.13 1.93
CA HIS A 213 -0.72 -0.98 1.40
C HIS A 213 -1.35 -1.77 2.57
N TYR A 214 -2.61 -2.19 2.43
CA TYR A 214 -3.34 -2.88 3.51
C TYR A 214 -2.58 -4.09 4.07
N ARG A 215 -1.85 -4.86 3.25
CA ARG A 215 -1.02 -6.01 3.69
C ARG A 215 0.03 -5.64 4.74
N SER A 216 0.65 -4.47 4.62
CA SER A 216 1.63 -4.01 5.60
C SER A 216 0.98 -3.59 6.91
N VAL A 217 -0.23 -3.02 6.85
CA VAL A 217 -1.01 -2.67 8.05
C VAL A 217 -1.53 -3.91 8.75
N GLU A 218 -2.01 -4.90 7.99
CA GLU A 218 -2.42 -6.21 8.51
C GLU A 218 -1.28 -6.90 9.25
N LEU A 219 -0.09 -6.94 8.64
CA LEU A 219 1.10 -7.50 9.29
C LEU A 219 1.45 -6.73 10.58
N ALA A 220 1.38 -5.40 10.55
CA ALA A 220 1.63 -4.57 11.73
C ALA A 220 0.63 -4.87 12.85
N LYS A 221 -0.65 -5.04 12.51
CA LYS A 221 -1.70 -5.43 13.47
C LYS A 221 -1.42 -6.79 14.10
N VAL A 222 -1.15 -7.82 13.28
CA VAL A 222 -0.91 -9.19 13.73
C VAL A 222 0.34 -9.29 14.63
N ARG A 223 1.36 -8.46 14.34
CA ARG A 223 2.63 -8.44 15.08
C ARG A 223 2.69 -7.33 16.13
N GLU A 224 1.64 -6.58 16.32
CA GLU A 224 1.54 -5.44 17.25
C GLU A 224 2.67 -4.40 17.06
N VAL A 225 3.13 -4.19 15.82
CA VAL A 225 4.18 -3.22 15.48
C VAL A 225 3.60 -1.81 15.49
N THR A 226 4.06 -0.96 16.39
CA THR A 226 3.71 0.46 16.36
C THR A 226 4.23 1.10 15.08
N LEU A 227 3.33 1.75 14.30
CA LEU A 227 3.71 2.49 13.10
C LEU A 227 3.70 3.99 13.38
N TYR A 228 4.66 4.68 12.80
CA TYR A 228 4.65 6.13 12.67
C TYR A 228 4.67 6.48 11.18
N ILE A 229 3.74 7.31 10.74
CA ILE A 229 3.63 7.74 9.34
C ILE A 229 3.86 9.25 9.32
N GLY A 230 4.93 9.67 8.66
CA GLY A 230 5.32 11.07 8.70
C GLY A 230 6.26 11.48 7.58
N PRO A 231 6.73 12.75 7.61
CA PRO A 231 7.57 13.30 6.56
C PRO A 231 8.98 12.72 6.60
N ALA A 232 9.55 12.51 5.42
CA ALA A 232 10.96 12.16 5.27
C ALA A 232 11.90 13.36 5.50
N SER A 233 11.37 14.58 5.52
CA SER A 233 12.12 15.79 5.83
C SER A 233 12.38 15.94 7.33
N ASN A 234 13.40 16.75 7.69
CA ASN A 234 13.73 17.06 9.09
C ASN A 234 12.67 17.96 9.80
N LYS A 235 11.59 18.32 9.12
CA LYS A 235 10.51 19.06 9.76
C LYS A 235 9.82 18.10 10.72
N THR A 236 9.88 18.42 12.01
CA THR A 236 9.02 17.82 13.03
C THR A 236 7.59 18.22 12.73
N SER A 237 6.90 17.42 11.94
CA SER A 237 5.44 17.48 11.87
C SER A 237 4.92 16.40 12.80
N ASP A 238 3.78 16.66 13.39
CA ASP A 238 3.01 15.68 14.11
C ASP A 238 2.48 14.66 13.10
N GLY A 239 3.30 13.65 12.77
CA GLY A 239 2.89 12.52 11.92
C GLY A 239 1.73 11.75 12.58
N THR A 240 1.28 10.72 11.91
CA THR A 240 0.23 9.83 12.44
C THR A 240 0.86 8.65 13.15
N LEU A 241 0.51 8.44 14.42
CA LEU A 241 0.84 7.25 15.19
C LEU A 241 -0.23 6.19 15.00
N VAL A 242 0.18 4.95 14.67
CA VAL A 242 -0.75 3.81 14.54
C VAL A 242 -0.36 2.71 15.50
N LYS A 243 -1.26 2.38 16.39
CA LYS A 243 -1.03 1.38 17.45
C LYS A 243 -2.33 0.64 17.77
N LYS A 244 -2.25 -0.35 18.65
CA LYS A 244 -3.43 -1.02 19.19
C LYS A 244 -4.38 0.02 19.78
N GLY A 245 -5.67 -0.06 19.41
CA GLY A 245 -6.66 0.94 19.81
C GLY A 245 -6.71 1.09 21.32
N LEU A 246 -6.70 2.33 21.78
CA LEU A 246 -7.12 2.68 23.13
C LEU A 246 -8.61 2.32 23.28
N ASN A 247 -9.02 1.93 24.46
CA ASN A 247 -10.41 1.64 24.80
C ASN A 247 -11.31 2.82 24.38
N MET A 248 -11.85 2.72 23.16
CA MET A 248 -12.84 3.68 22.69
C MET A 248 -14.20 3.19 23.14
N PHE A 249 -14.90 4.01 23.90
CA PHE A 249 -16.34 3.84 24.09
C PHE A 249 -17.03 3.94 22.73
N GLU A 250 -18.16 3.27 22.57
CA GLU A 250 -18.96 3.34 21.34
C GLU A 250 -19.21 4.79 20.92
N SER A 251 -18.87 5.10 19.66
CA SER A 251 -19.12 6.41 19.07
C SER A 251 -19.46 6.27 17.60
N CYS A 252 -20.45 7.03 17.15
CA CYS A 252 -20.77 7.23 15.74
C CYS A 252 -20.00 8.44 15.23
N LYS A 253 -18.76 8.26 14.78
CA LYS A 253 -17.91 9.36 14.35
C LYS A 253 -17.28 9.08 12.98
N ALA A 254 -17.49 9.99 12.05
CA ALA A 254 -16.78 10.03 10.79
C ALA A 254 -15.31 10.36 11.04
N LEU A 255 -14.41 9.67 10.35
CA LEU A 255 -12.97 9.76 10.54
C LEU A 255 -12.26 10.32 9.30
N SER A 256 -12.57 9.78 8.13
CA SER A 256 -11.89 10.13 6.88
C SER A 256 -12.70 9.76 5.64
N LEU A 257 -12.34 10.39 4.53
CA LEU A 257 -12.81 10.06 3.19
C LEU A 257 -11.67 9.56 2.33
N ASN A 258 -11.89 8.42 1.72
CA ASN A 258 -10.95 7.79 0.80
C ASN A 258 -11.67 7.43 -0.50
N SER A 259 -10.94 7.23 -1.59
CA SER A 259 -11.56 6.92 -2.87
C SER A 259 -10.64 6.12 -3.78
N HIS A 260 -11.24 5.25 -4.58
CA HIS A 260 -10.61 4.69 -5.77
C HIS A 260 -10.99 5.52 -7.00
N GLU A 261 -10.01 5.86 -7.81
CA GLU A 261 -10.20 6.69 -9.01
C GLU A 261 -10.86 5.92 -10.14
N THR A 262 -10.51 4.64 -10.28
CA THR A 262 -11.01 3.76 -11.34
C THR A 262 -11.58 2.50 -10.73
N VAL A 263 -12.86 2.27 -10.98
CA VAL A 263 -13.56 1.04 -10.60
C VAL A 263 -14.24 0.50 -11.85
N LEU A 264 -13.98 -0.76 -12.19
CA LEU A 264 -14.67 -1.46 -13.26
C LEU A 264 -15.79 -2.30 -12.69
N GLU A 265 -16.99 -2.13 -13.22
CA GLU A 265 -18.12 -3.00 -12.97
C GLU A 265 -18.23 -4.02 -14.10
N ILE A 266 -18.17 -5.28 -13.74
CA ILE A 266 -18.16 -6.42 -14.66
C ILE A 266 -19.37 -7.29 -14.34
N LYS A 267 -20.16 -7.64 -15.36
CA LYS A 267 -21.23 -8.62 -15.27
C LYS A 267 -20.77 -9.92 -15.91
N SER A 268 -20.84 -11.01 -15.15
CA SER A 268 -20.58 -12.35 -15.67
C SER A 268 -21.86 -12.94 -16.19
N GLN A 269 -21.81 -13.61 -17.37
CA GLN A 269 -22.91 -14.43 -17.86
C GLN A 269 -22.97 -15.82 -17.20
N GLU A 270 -21.90 -16.17 -16.45
CA GLU A 270 -21.88 -17.38 -15.65
C GLU A 270 -22.66 -17.18 -14.35
N LYS A 271 -23.68 -18.00 -14.14
CA LYS A 271 -24.56 -17.95 -12.96
C LYS A 271 -23.86 -18.31 -11.66
N ASN A 272 -22.82 -19.15 -11.75
CA ASN A 272 -22.02 -19.54 -10.60
C ASN A 272 -20.89 -18.55 -10.38
N THR A 273 -21.00 -17.72 -9.36
CA THR A 273 -20.03 -16.66 -9.05
C THR A 273 -18.61 -17.18 -8.78
N ALA A 274 -18.48 -18.33 -8.08
CA ALA A 274 -17.17 -18.93 -7.85
C ALA A 274 -16.50 -19.35 -9.17
N LYS A 275 -17.29 -19.86 -10.11
CA LYS A 275 -16.81 -20.20 -11.46
C LYS A 275 -16.47 -18.95 -12.26
N ALA A 276 -17.26 -17.90 -12.16
CA ALA A 276 -16.97 -16.60 -12.79
C ALA A 276 -15.63 -16.01 -12.29
N LEU A 277 -15.41 -15.99 -10.99
CA LEU A 277 -14.15 -15.51 -10.40
C LEU A 277 -12.96 -16.37 -10.83
N LYS A 278 -13.13 -17.70 -10.88
CA LYS A 278 -12.08 -18.61 -11.36
C LYS A 278 -11.77 -18.39 -12.84
N GLN A 279 -12.77 -18.11 -13.67
CA GLN A 279 -12.57 -17.78 -15.09
C GLN A 279 -11.82 -16.43 -15.24
N LEU A 280 -12.17 -15.41 -14.45
CA LEU A 280 -11.44 -14.14 -14.44
C LEU A 280 -9.99 -14.33 -13.99
N GLN A 281 -9.77 -15.12 -12.95
CA GLN A 281 -8.43 -15.41 -12.47
C GLN A 281 -7.60 -16.12 -13.56
N ALA A 282 -8.13 -17.16 -14.17
CA ALA A 282 -7.46 -17.90 -15.25
C ALA A 282 -7.15 -16.99 -16.46
N LEU A 283 -8.11 -16.13 -16.85
CA LEU A 283 -7.91 -15.15 -17.92
C LEU A 283 -6.76 -14.19 -17.62
N PHE A 284 -6.72 -13.63 -16.44
CA PHE A 284 -5.65 -12.68 -16.07
C PHE A 284 -4.30 -13.37 -15.89
N GLU A 285 -4.28 -14.62 -15.40
CA GLU A 285 -3.07 -15.43 -15.33
C GLU A 285 -2.52 -15.75 -16.72
N GLU A 286 -3.37 -16.18 -17.66
CA GLU A 286 -3.00 -16.44 -19.06
C GLU A 286 -2.41 -15.20 -19.73
N ARG A 287 -3.00 -14.02 -19.46
CA ARG A 287 -2.56 -12.74 -20.00
C ARG A 287 -1.48 -12.07 -19.16
N GLN A 288 -1.02 -12.72 -18.10
CA GLN A 288 -0.01 -12.20 -17.16
C GLN A 288 -0.38 -10.82 -16.56
N ILE A 289 -1.68 -10.55 -16.46
CA ILE A 289 -2.22 -9.37 -15.79
C ILE A 289 -2.30 -9.70 -14.30
N ALA A 290 -1.73 -8.83 -13.45
CA ALA A 290 -1.92 -8.96 -12.01
C ALA A 290 -3.41 -8.83 -11.67
N PHE A 291 -3.93 -9.77 -10.86
CA PHE A 291 -5.34 -9.71 -10.47
C PHE A 291 -5.62 -8.41 -9.71
N PRO A 292 -6.60 -7.59 -10.18
CA PRO A 292 -6.97 -6.35 -9.50
C PRO A 292 -7.56 -6.63 -8.12
N GLN A 293 -7.65 -5.59 -7.30
CA GLN A 293 -8.34 -5.70 -6.02
C GLN A 293 -9.84 -5.91 -6.25
N LEU A 294 -10.39 -6.96 -5.65
CA LEU A 294 -11.84 -7.19 -5.60
C LEU A 294 -12.43 -6.30 -4.50
N LEU A 295 -13.31 -5.37 -4.87
CA LEU A 295 -13.99 -4.49 -3.93
C LEU A 295 -15.32 -5.07 -3.46
N HIS A 296 -16.09 -5.63 -4.39
CA HIS A 296 -17.43 -6.15 -4.13
C HIS A 296 -17.79 -7.22 -5.13
N CYS A 297 -18.62 -8.16 -4.71
CA CYS A 297 -19.22 -9.14 -5.60
C CYS A 297 -20.68 -9.35 -5.17
N GLU A 298 -21.60 -9.04 -6.05
CA GLU A 298 -23.04 -9.22 -5.86
C GLU A 298 -23.51 -10.43 -6.66
N ILE A 299 -24.29 -11.29 -5.99
CA ILE A 299 -24.82 -12.53 -6.57
C ILE A 299 -26.29 -12.32 -6.91
N ASN A 300 -26.60 -12.23 -8.18
CA ASN A 300 -27.95 -12.16 -8.70
C ASN A 300 -28.39 -13.54 -9.27
N HIS A 301 -29.68 -13.75 -9.46
CA HIS A 301 -30.22 -15.04 -9.96
C HIS A 301 -29.64 -15.43 -11.33
N ASP A 302 -29.31 -14.47 -12.17
CA ASP A 302 -28.94 -14.72 -13.57
C ASP A 302 -27.48 -14.38 -13.90
N HIS A 303 -26.80 -13.62 -13.03
CA HIS A 303 -25.45 -13.14 -13.27
C HIS A 303 -24.74 -12.77 -11.95
N ALA A 304 -23.43 -12.65 -11.99
CA ALA A 304 -22.65 -12.01 -10.91
C ALA A 304 -22.19 -10.65 -11.35
N GLU A 305 -22.31 -9.67 -10.46
CA GLU A 305 -21.71 -8.33 -10.63
C GLU A 305 -20.45 -8.24 -9.78
N ILE A 306 -19.34 -7.84 -10.39
CA ILE A 306 -18.02 -7.81 -9.78
C ILE A 306 -17.46 -6.40 -9.92
N LEU A 307 -17.04 -5.79 -8.81
CA LEU A 307 -16.33 -4.52 -8.80
C LEU A 307 -14.84 -4.75 -8.57
N LEU A 308 -14.03 -4.29 -9.52
CA LEU A 308 -12.57 -4.38 -9.48
C LEU A 308 -11.96 -2.98 -9.47
N THR A 309 -10.85 -2.83 -8.75
CA THR A 309 -10.02 -1.62 -8.77
C THR A 309 -8.54 -1.97 -8.78
N GLY A 310 -7.74 -1.01 -9.17
CA GLY A 310 -6.30 -1.14 -9.18
C GLY A 310 -5.62 0.06 -9.81
N PRO A 311 -4.32 -0.02 -10.03
CA PRO A 311 -3.57 0.98 -10.76
C PRO A 311 -4.08 1.18 -12.18
N GLN A 312 -3.96 2.39 -12.67
CA GLN A 312 -4.47 2.77 -13.98
C GLN A 312 -3.93 1.87 -15.12
N GLU A 313 -2.67 1.48 -15.06
CA GLU A 313 -2.03 0.61 -16.05
C GLU A 313 -2.69 -0.79 -16.06
N ILE A 314 -2.88 -1.36 -14.87
CA ILE A 314 -3.54 -2.67 -14.71
C ILE A 314 -5.00 -2.57 -15.14
N MET A 315 -5.72 -1.55 -14.68
CA MET A 315 -7.14 -1.36 -15.02
C MET A 315 -7.33 -1.15 -16.52
N GLY A 316 -6.41 -0.43 -17.19
CA GLY A 316 -6.38 -0.29 -18.62
C GLY A 316 -6.17 -1.61 -19.38
N ALA A 317 -5.27 -2.48 -18.89
CA ALA A 317 -5.06 -3.80 -19.45
C ALA A 317 -6.29 -4.71 -19.26
N VAL A 318 -6.86 -4.72 -18.05
CA VAL A 318 -8.09 -5.45 -17.72
C VAL A 318 -9.25 -5.02 -18.62
N LYS A 319 -9.45 -3.71 -18.80
CA LYS A 319 -10.52 -3.15 -19.65
C LYS A 319 -10.38 -3.64 -21.10
N ARG A 320 -9.18 -3.56 -21.68
CA ARG A 320 -8.91 -4.06 -23.06
C ARG A 320 -9.16 -5.55 -23.20
N GLU A 321 -8.73 -6.35 -22.24
CA GLU A 321 -8.90 -7.80 -22.32
C GLU A 321 -10.37 -8.22 -22.20
N LEU A 322 -11.10 -7.62 -21.26
CA LEU A 322 -12.51 -7.94 -21.04
C LEU A 322 -13.42 -7.51 -22.19
N GLN A 323 -13.07 -6.45 -22.95
CA GLN A 323 -13.84 -6.03 -24.12
C GLN A 323 -13.91 -7.10 -25.21
N ASN A 324 -12.95 -8.03 -25.25
CA ASN A 324 -12.88 -9.12 -26.22
C ASN A 324 -13.48 -10.43 -25.71
N GLN A 325 -14.00 -10.48 -24.47
CA GLN A 325 -14.52 -11.69 -23.84
C GLN A 325 -16.06 -11.74 -23.93
N LYS A 326 -16.58 -12.89 -24.40
CA LYS A 326 -18.04 -13.11 -24.46
C LYS A 326 -18.65 -13.48 -23.08
N ALA A 327 -17.83 -14.01 -22.18
CA ALA A 327 -18.29 -14.47 -20.86
C ALA A 327 -18.53 -13.32 -19.87
N PHE A 328 -17.99 -12.14 -20.17
CA PHE A 328 -18.05 -10.98 -19.31
C PHE A 328 -18.53 -9.76 -20.09
N THR A 329 -19.40 -8.98 -19.48
CA THR A 329 -19.84 -7.69 -20.02
C THR A 329 -19.31 -6.58 -19.10
N LEU A 330 -18.52 -5.68 -19.66
CA LEU A 330 -18.04 -4.51 -18.95
C LEU A 330 -19.09 -3.40 -19.02
N ASN A 331 -19.40 -2.75 -17.88
CA ASN A 331 -20.22 -1.56 -17.90
C ASN A 331 -19.45 -0.46 -18.68
N PRO A 332 -20.09 0.22 -19.65
CA PRO A 332 -19.43 1.25 -20.45
C PRO A 332 -19.09 2.51 -19.64
N LYS A 333 -19.71 2.73 -18.49
CA LYS A 333 -19.43 3.86 -17.60
C LYS A 333 -18.16 3.63 -16.79
N ASP A 334 -17.42 4.70 -16.59
CA ASP A 334 -16.28 4.71 -15.67
C ASP A 334 -16.76 5.13 -14.28
N PHE A 335 -16.49 4.29 -13.28
CA PHE A 335 -16.90 4.50 -11.91
C PHE A 335 -15.71 4.83 -11.00
N SER A 336 -16.03 5.44 -9.87
CA SER A 336 -15.16 5.65 -8.72
C SER A 336 -15.90 5.25 -7.44
N THR A 337 -15.16 4.89 -6.40
CA THR A 337 -15.74 4.80 -5.05
C THR A 337 -15.38 6.03 -4.24
N VAL A 338 -16.30 6.45 -3.38
CA VAL A 338 -16.02 7.40 -2.31
C VAL A 338 -16.49 6.76 -1.00
N THR A 339 -15.57 6.61 -0.06
CA THR A 339 -15.77 5.86 1.18
C THR A 339 -15.58 6.76 2.38
N LEU A 340 -16.60 6.85 3.22
CA LEU A 340 -16.52 7.43 4.55
C LEU A 340 -16.11 6.34 5.53
N THR A 341 -14.89 6.41 6.06
CA THR A 341 -14.45 5.58 7.18
C THR A 341 -14.97 6.20 8.48
N CYS A 342 -15.62 5.40 9.32
CA CYS A 342 -16.27 5.88 10.54
C CYS A 342 -16.36 4.76 11.59
N THR A 343 -16.63 5.13 12.83
CA THR A 343 -17.11 4.21 13.86
C THR A 343 -18.64 4.21 13.86
N GLY A 344 -19.26 3.09 14.18
CA GLY A 344 -20.72 2.97 14.19
C GLY A 344 -21.38 3.00 12.81
N ALA A 345 -20.66 2.57 11.76
CA ALA A 345 -21.18 2.51 10.39
C ALA A 345 -22.46 1.66 10.25
N THR A 346 -22.66 0.71 11.16
CA THR A 346 -23.87 -0.15 11.22
C THR A 346 -25.10 0.57 11.77
N SER A 347 -24.94 1.75 12.38
CA SER A 347 -26.07 2.60 12.76
C SER A 347 -26.69 3.24 11.51
N PRO A 348 -28.04 3.30 11.37
CA PRO A 348 -28.69 3.89 10.21
C PRO A 348 -28.40 5.40 10.04
N GLU A 349 -27.95 6.08 11.08
CA GLU A 349 -27.62 7.50 11.04
C GLU A 349 -26.54 7.88 10.01
N ILE A 350 -25.46 7.09 9.94
CA ILE A 350 -24.33 7.43 9.07
C ILE A 350 -24.69 7.25 7.59
N PRO A 351 -25.19 6.08 7.14
CA PRO A 351 -25.62 5.93 5.75
C PRO A 351 -26.70 6.94 5.35
N GLN A 352 -27.65 7.26 6.25
CA GLN A 352 -28.67 8.28 5.99
C GLN A 352 -28.04 9.66 5.72
N LYS A 353 -27.12 10.12 6.58
CA LYS A 353 -26.40 11.39 6.40
C LYS A 353 -25.59 11.41 5.11
N VAL A 354 -24.96 10.27 4.72
CA VAL A 354 -24.24 10.15 3.46
C VAL A 354 -25.19 10.34 2.27
N LEU A 355 -26.33 9.65 2.27
CA LEU A 355 -27.33 9.76 1.19
C LEU A 355 -27.94 11.17 1.13
N GLU A 356 -28.30 11.78 2.25
CA GLU A 356 -28.80 13.15 2.32
C GLU A 356 -27.80 14.17 1.71
N LYS A 357 -26.50 13.98 1.95
CA LYS A 357 -25.45 14.83 1.36
C LYS A 357 -25.33 14.65 -0.15
N ILE A 358 -25.45 13.41 -0.63
CA ILE A 358 -25.41 13.09 -2.06
C ILE A 358 -26.63 13.69 -2.76
N ASP A 359 -27.83 13.49 -2.21
CA ASP A 359 -29.07 14.01 -2.75
C ASP A 359 -29.08 15.55 -2.75
N GLY A 360 -28.66 16.16 -1.64
CA GLY A 360 -28.56 17.62 -1.51
C GLY A 360 -27.55 18.25 -2.49
N ALA A 361 -26.54 17.51 -2.91
CA ALA A 361 -25.59 17.92 -3.94
C ALA A 361 -26.02 17.54 -5.37
N GLN A 362 -27.21 16.96 -5.55
CA GLN A 362 -27.73 16.46 -6.82
C GLN A 362 -26.81 15.47 -7.53
N LEU A 363 -26.12 14.63 -6.75
CA LEU A 363 -25.21 13.59 -7.22
C LEU A 363 -25.95 12.25 -7.31
N GLN A 364 -25.49 11.38 -8.22
CA GLN A 364 -26.05 10.04 -8.37
C GLN A 364 -25.13 9.00 -7.70
N ALA A 365 -25.65 8.28 -6.71
CA ALA A 365 -25.04 7.05 -6.20
C ALA A 365 -25.63 5.85 -6.93
N HIS A 366 -24.76 4.99 -7.48
CA HIS A 366 -25.17 3.76 -8.17
C HIS A 366 -25.32 2.57 -7.23
N LYS A 367 -24.42 2.49 -6.22
CA LYS A 367 -24.42 1.44 -5.18
C LYS A 367 -24.02 2.04 -3.85
N LEU A 368 -24.56 1.47 -2.78
CA LEU A 368 -24.14 1.71 -1.40
C LEU A 368 -23.57 0.39 -0.87
N ILE A 369 -22.30 0.40 -0.47
CA ILE A 369 -21.61 -0.77 0.11
C ILE A 369 -21.24 -0.41 1.55
N MET A 370 -21.56 -1.28 2.49
CA MET A 370 -21.32 -1.05 3.91
C MET A 370 -20.43 -2.12 4.50
N SER A 371 -19.51 -1.70 5.36
CA SER A 371 -18.77 -2.55 6.29
C SER A 371 -19.08 -2.14 7.74
N ALA A 372 -18.46 -2.81 8.71
CA ALA A 372 -18.55 -2.41 10.11
C ALA A 372 -17.94 -1.02 10.39
N MET A 373 -17.07 -0.54 9.50
CA MET A 373 -16.29 0.69 9.70
C MET A 373 -16.34 1.65 8.51
N SER A 374 -17.18 1.41 7.52
CA SER A 374 -17.28 2.29 6.35
C SER A 374 -18.62 2.28 5.68
N VAL A 375 -18.93 3.41 5.03
CA VAL A 375 -20.02 3.57 4.07
C VAL A 375 -19.41 4.04 2.77
N THR A 376 -19.53 3.21 1.72
CA THR A 376 -18.96 3.45 0.40
C THR A 376 -20.06 3.67 -0.62
N VAL A 377 -19.94 4.71 -1.40
CA VAL A 377 -20.81 4.97 -2.56
C VAL A 377 -20.05 4.78 -3.86
N LEU A 378 -20.69 4.11 -4.81
CA LEU A 378 -20.23 4.02 -6.19
C LEU A 378 -20.85 5.17 -6.98
N VAL A 379 -20.01 5.99 -7.59
CA VAL A 379 -20.41 7.19 -8.34
C VAL A 379 -19.76 7.21 -9.72
N ASP A 380 -20.29 7.99 -10.65
CA ASP A 380 -19.60 8.26 -11.90
C ASP A 380 -18.24 8.91 -11.63
N SER A 381 -17.19 8.52 -12.34
CA SER A 381 -15.83 9.03 -12.10
C SER A 381 -15.71 10.55 -12.22
N SER A 382 -16.54 11.17 -13.08
CA SER A 382 -16.64 12.62 -13.20
C SER A 382 -17.15 13.32 -11.94
N SER A 383 -17.96 12.64 -11.14
CA SER A 383 -18.57 13.17 -9.90
C SER A 383 -17.71 12.92 -8.66
N ARG A 384 -16.64 12.14 -8.75
CA ARG A 384 -15.82 11.71 -7.61
C ARG A 384 -15.36 12.89 -6.73
N LYS A 385 -14.79 13.91 -7.35
CA LYS A 385 -14.26 15.08 -6.61
C LYS A 385 -15.37 15.79 -5.83
N GLN A 386 -16.48 16.10 -6.48
CA GLN A 386 -17.62 16.78 -5.88
C GLN A 386 -18.23 15.93 -4.75
N THR A 387 -18.29 14.61 -4.92
CA THR A 387 -18.77 13.70 -3.88
C THR A 387 -17.88 13.73 -2.64
N ILE A 388 -16.53 13.72 -2.83
CA ILE A 388 -15.57 13.82 -1.71
C ILE A 388 -15.76 15.16 -0.98
N GLU A 389 -15.85 16.27 -1.70
CA GLU A 389 -16.04 17.61 -1.12
C GLU A 389 -17.35 17.71 -0.33
N SER A 390 -18.46 17.19 -0.88
CA SER A 390 -19.77 17.17 -0.21
C SER A 390 -19.76 16.33 1.05
N LEU A 391 -19.19 15.15 1.02
CA LEU A 391 -19.17 14.23 2.16
C LEU A 391 -18.17 14.64 3.24
N HIS A 392 -17.13 15.43 2.91
CA HIS A 392 -16.15 15.89 3.90
C HIS A 392 -16.78 16.78 4.99
N ALA A 393 -17.92 17.37 4.74
CA ALA A 393 -18.68 18.08 5.77
C ALA A 393 -19.18 17.18 6.92
N LEU A 394 -19.09 15.84 6.79
CA LEU A 394 -19.43 14.88 7.83
C LEU A 394 -18.24 14.54 8.73
N VAL A 395 -17.00 14.83 8.29
CA VAL A 395 -15.73 14.59 8.99
C VAL A 395 -15.29 15.86 9.74
#